data_48b15bc7455417d5a6e82ee38d292948
#
_entry.id   48b15bc7455417d5a6e82ee38d292948
#
_cell.length_a   1.000
_cell.length_b   1.000
_cell.length_c   1.000
_cell.angle_alpha   90.00
_cell.angle_beta   90.00
_cell.angle_gamma   90.00
#
_symmetry.space_group_name_H-M   'P 1'
#
loop_
_entity.id
_entity.type
_entity.pdbx_description
1 polymer ?
#
loop_
_entity_poly.entity_id
_entity_poly.type
_entity_poly.pdbx_seq_one_letter_code
_entity_poly.pdbx_strand_id
1 'polypeptide(L)'
;MVGLVWLIPALPLAGFLLLVFFGKRIGEPRSGWIGTGAVALSFVTACVVFAGLWGEPEHTYELSLFEWIPAGNFSVDIGFLLDPLSMAMVLFVTGIASLIHLYSIGYMHGDSRFPRFFTYLNLFVFSMLVLVLGDNLVLTFLGWEGVGACSYFLIAFWFEKDENASAGKKAFITNRVGDWGFMVAIFMTFFAFGTVTYTEFLPLSPGLAETTATFIALML
;
A
#
# COMPACT_ATOMS: atom_id res chain seq x y z
N MET A 1 13.31 -17.90 2.67
CA MET A 1 12.42 -17.47 1.56
C MET A 1 11.58 -16.28 1.99
N VAL A 2 11.05 -16.23 3.20
CA VAL A 2 10.26 -15.11 3.74
C VAL A 2 11.01 -13.76 3.77
N GLY A 3 12.34 -13.76 3.96
CA GLY A 3 13.14 -12.53 3.90
C GLY A 3 13.11 -11.78 2.55
N LEU A 4 12.47 -12.33 1.51
CA LEU A 4 12.22 -11.62 0.24
C LEU A 4 10.97 -10.72 0.27
N VAL A 5 10.27 -10.62 1.41
CA VAL A 5 9.04 -9.83 1.54
C VAL A 5 9.19 -8.39 1.07
N TRP A 6 10.32 -7.75 1.33
CA TRP A 6 10.59 -6.38 0.90
C TRP A 6 10.58 -6.18 -0.62
N LEU A 7 10.87 -7.25 -1.40
CA LEU A 7 10.80 -7.20 -2.86
C LEU A 7 9.36 -7.07 -3.37
N ILE A 8 8.37 -7.54 -2.60
CA ILE A 8 6.98 -7.49 -3.00
C ILE A 8 6.54 -6.05 -3.27
N PRO A 9 6.67 -5.08 -2.34
CA PRO A 9 6.39 -3.67 -2.63
C PRO A 9 7.48 -2.98 -3.46
N ALA A 10 8.75 -3.41 -3.37
CA ALA A 10 9.85 -2.77 -4.08
C ALA A 10 9.75 -2.90 -5.60
N LEU A 11 9.20 -4.00 -6.12
CA LEU A 11 9.06 -4.22 -7.56
C LEU A 11 8.06 -3.25 -8.22
N PRO A 12 6.83 -3.05 -7.72
CA PRO A 12 5.95 -2.00 -8.24
C PRO A 12 6.51 -0.59 -8.06
N LEU A 13 7.23 -0.32 -6.95
CA LEU A 13 7.92 0.94 -6.75
C LEU A 13 8.99 1.18 -7.83
N ALA A 14 9.78 0.15 -8.15
CA ALA A 14 10.77 0.23 -9.24
C ALA A 14 10.09 0.48 -10.59
N GLY A 15 8.97 -0.22 -10.86
CA GLY A 15 8.13 0.04 -12.04
C GLY A 15 7.64 1.48 -12.11
N PHE A 16 7.13 2.01 -11.00
CA PHE A 16 6.71 3.40 -10.87
C PHE A 16 7.87 4.37 -11.18
N LEU A 17 9.02 4.20 -10.53
CA LEU A 17 10.17 5.09 -10.71
C LEU A 17 10.69 5.05 -12.16
N LEU A 18 10.82 3.87 -12.75
CA LEU A 18 11.21 3.73 -14.16
C LEU A 18 10.23 4.47 -15.09
N LEU A 19 8.95 4.35 -14.86
CA LEU A 19 7.94 4.99 -15.71
C LEU A 19 7.83 6.49 -15.47
N VAL A 20 8.05 7.00 -14.26
CA VAL A 20 8.11 8.44 -13.97
C VAL A 20 9.23 9.10 -14.77
N PHE A 21 10.44 8.56 -14.69
CA PHE A 21 11.62 9.20 -15.28
C PHE A 21 11.75 8.91 -16.79
N PHE A 22 11.38 7.72 -17.22
CA PHE A 22 11.67 7.27 -18.59
C PHE A 22 10.40 6.97 -19.41
N GLY A 23 9.21 6.94 -18.82
CA GLY A 23 7.97 6.53 -19.48
C GLY A 23 7.68 7.26 -20.79
N LYS A 24 7.92 8.58 -20.84
CA LYS A 24 7.76 9.36 -22.07
C LYS A 24 8.70 8.93 -23.21
N ARG A 25 9.91 8.48 -22.89
CA ARG A 25 10.91 8.01 -23.87
C ARG A 25 10.63 6.57 -24.30
N ILE A 26 10.12 5.76 -23.38
CA ILE A 26 9.80 4.35 -23.62
C ILE A 26 8.57 4.24 -24.51
N GLY A 27 7.55 5.08 -24.26
CA GLY A 27 6.31 5.12 -25.05
C GLY A 27 5.45 3.88 -24.93
N GLU A 28 4.41 3.84 -25.80
CA GLU A 28 3.50 2.71 -25.96
C GLU A 28 4.08 1.67 -26.93
N PRO A 29 3.86 0.36 -26.76
CA PRO A 29 3.22 -0.32 -25.63
C PRO A 29 4.22 -0.71 -24.53
N ARG A 30 5.50 -0.38 -24.69
CA ARG A 30 6.60 -0.86 -23.82
C ARG A 30 6.43 -0.44 -22.36
N SER A 31 5.96 0.77 -22.11
CA SER A 31 5.69 1.23 -20.72
C SER A 31 4.61 0.39 -20.04
N GLY A 32 3.61 -0.07 -20.78
CA GLY A 32 2.60 -1.00 -20.28
C GLY A 32 3.19 -2.35 -19.88
N TRP A 33 4.06 -2.91 -20.72
CA TRP A 33 4.73 -4.19 -20.44
C TRP A 33 5.69 -4.09 -19.24
N ILE A 34 6.41 -2.98 -19.08
CA ILE A 34 7.28 -2.75 -17.92
C ILE A 34 6.46 -2.69 -16.64
N GLY A 35 5.38 -1.89 -16.63
CA GLY A 35 4.50 -1.79 -15.47
C GLY A 35 3.84 -3.12 -15.10
N THR A 36 3.32 -3.84 -16.10
CA THR A 36 2.73 -5.18 -15.90
C THR A 36 3.78 -6.18 -15.40
N GLY A 37 4.98 -6.18 -15.98
CA GLY A 37 6.07 -7.07 -15.58
C GLY A 37 6.52 -6.84 -14.14
N ALA A 38 6.60 -5.58 -13.69
CA ALA A 38 6.94 -5.25 -12.31
C ALA A 38 5.93 -5.83 -11.30
N VAL A 39 4.63 -5.68 -11.57
CA VAL A 39 3.57 -6.20 -10.70
C VAL A 39 3.46 -7.73 -10.79
N ALA A 40 3.63 -8.32 -11.97
CA ALA A 40 3.66 -9.78 -12.13
C ALA A 40 4.83 -10.43 -11.40
N LEU A 41 6.02 -9.82 -11.43
CA LEU A 41 7.17 -10.29 -10.65
C LEU A 41 6.92 -10.15 -9.14
N SER A 42 6.22 -9.10 -8.71
CA SER A 42 5.76 -8.95 -7.32
C SER A 42 4.85 -10.10 -6.92
N PHE A 43 3.90 -10.50 -7.77
CA PHE A 43 3.03 -11.66 -7.54
C PHE A 43 3.81 -12.97 -7.44
N VAL A 44 4.75 -13.21 -8.35
CA VAL A 44 5.62 -14.41 -8.27
C VAL A 44 6.41 -14.42 -6.97
N THR A 45 6.97 -13.27 -6.55
CA THR A 45 7.67 -13.13 -5.26
C THR A 45 6.73 -13.42 -4.10
N ALA A 46 5.49 -12.92 -4.14
CA ALA A 46 4.48 -13.19 -3.13
C ALA A 46 4.16 -14.69 -3.02
N CYS A 47 4.05 -15.40 -4.13
CA CYS A 47 3.86 -16.87 -4.12
C CYS A 47 5.03 -17.61 -3.48
N VAL A 48 6.28 -17.18 -3.74
CA VAL A 48 7.49 -17.77 -3.13
C VAL A 48 7.53 -17.50 -1.62
N VAL A 49 7.21 -16.28 -1.21
CA VAL A 49 7.15 -15.88 0.21
C VAL A 49 6.04 -16.65 0.93
N PHE A 50 4.85 -16.78 0.31
CA PHE A 50 3.75 -17.57 0.83
C PHE A 50 4.15 -19.01 1.10
N ALA A 51 4.80 -19.68 0.13
CA ALA A 51 5.29 -21.03 0.32
C ALA A 51 6.33 -21.15 1.45
N GLY A 52 7.12 -20.08 1.67
CA GLY A 52 8.09 -20.01 2.76
C GLY A 52 7.47 -19.81 4.14
N LEU A 53 6.33 -19.11 4.20
CA LEU A 53 5.66 -18.72 5.46
C LEU A 53 5.17 -19.96 6.25
N TRP A 54 4.80 -21.04 5.57
CA TRP A 54 4.40 -22.30 6.22
C TRP A 54 5.50 -22.97 7.02
N GLY A 55 6.77 -22.59 6.81
CA GLY A 55 7.91 -23.06 7.58
C GLY A 55 8.25 -22.21 8.81
N GLU A 56 7.58 -21.06 8.98
CA GLU A 56 7.83 -20.17 10.11
C GLU A 56 6.92 -20.52 11.31
N PRO A 57 7.39 -20.29 12.55
CA PRO A 57 6.58 -20.44 13.75
C PRO A 57 5.33 -19.59 13.65
N GLU A 58 4.18 -20.15 14.04
CA GLU A 58 2.87 -19.46 14.03
C GLU A 58 2.48 -18.84 12.67
N HIS A 59 3.20 -19.18 11.58
CA HIS A 59 3.01 -18.61 10.24
C HIS A 59 3.08 -17.07 10.22
N THR A 60 3.93 -16.51 11.07
CA THR A 60 4.19 -15.07 11.19
C THR A 60 5.66 -14.76 10.96
N TYR A 61 5.95 -13.64 10.33
CA TYR A 61 7.30 -13.16 10.11
C TYR A 61 7.33 -11.64 10.12
N GLU A 62 8.24 -11.07 10.90
CA GLU A 62 8.49 -9.63 10.95
C GLU A 62 9.84 -9.29 10.33
N LEU A 63 9.87 -8.19 9.59
CA LEU A 63 11.08 -7.63 9.02
C LEU A 63 11.10 -6.13 9.23
N SER A 64 11.90 -5.61 10.16
CA SER A 64 12.23 -4.19 10.23
C SER A 64 13.40 -3.89 9.28
N LEU A 65 13.25 -2.87 8.43
CA LEU A 65 14.29 -2.41 7.52
C LEU A 65 15.17 -1.34 8.16
N PHE A 66 14.55 -0.31 8.70
CA PHE A 66 15.25 0.78 9.40
C PHE A 66 14.26 1.63 10.21
N GLU A 67 14.78 2.30 11.22
CA GLU A 67 14.05 3.30 11.98
C GLU A 67 13.84 4.56 11.15
N TRP A 68 12.56 4.92 10.96
CA TRP A 68 12.18 6.07 10.12
C TRP A 68 11.98 7.35 10.92
N ILE A 69 11.25 7.27 12.04
CA ILE A 69 10.92 8.44 12.89
C ILE A 69 11.44 8.18 14.31
N PRO A 70 12.66 8.62 14.68
CA PRO A 70 13.13 8.62 16.05
C PRO A 70 12.71 9.93 16.75
N ALA A 71 11.75 9.90 17.66
CA ALA A 71 11.28 11.09 18.37
C ALA A 71 11.10 10.81 19.89
N GLY A 72 12.20 10.78 20.63
CA GLY A 72 12.18 10.48 22.07
C GLY A 72 11.70 9.06 22.37
N ASN A 73 10.55 8.93 23.02
CA ASN A 73 9.93 7.61 23.27
C ASN A 73 9.05 7.11 22.12
N PHE A 74 8.87 7.91 21.08
CA PHE A 74 8.14 7.54 19.88
C PHE A 74 9.11 7.08 18.79
N SER A 75 9.07 5.81 18.45
CA SER A 75 9.86 5.24 17.35
C SER A 75 8.91 4.58 16.36
N VAL A 76 9.14 4.83 15.08
CA VAL A 76 8.41 4.20 13.98
C VAL A 76 9.41 3.65 12.99
N ASP A 77 9.33 2.36 12.74
CA ASP A 77 10.16 1.66 11.77
C ASP A 77 9.46 1.58 10.41
N ILE A 78 10.24 1.50 9.35
CA ILE A 78 9.78 0.95 8.09
C ILE A 78 9.96 -0.56 8.20
N GLY A 79 8.87 -1.25 8.49
CA GLY A 79 8.86 -2.68 8.70
C GLY A 79 7.65 -3.36 8.05
N PHE A 80 7.75 -4.66 7.88
CA PHE A 80 6.73 -5.49 7.28
C PHE A 80 6.34 -6.63 8.21
N LEU A 81 5.04 -6.77 8.43
CA LEU A 81 4.43 -7.87 9.15
C LEU A 81 3.74 -8.81 8.16
N LEU A 82 4.21 -10.06 8.13
CA LEU A 82 3.54 -11.13 7.41
C LEU A 82 2.80 -12.00 8.40
N ASP A 83 1.53 -12.20 8.12
CA ASP A 83 0.66 -13.16 8.76
C ASP A 83 -0.27 -13.81 7.70
N PRO A 84 -1.09 -14.80 8.04
CA PRO A 84 -2.00 -15.42 7.08
C PRO A 84 -2.97 -14.43 6.42
N LEU A 85 -3.40 -13.39 7.13
CA LEU A 85 -4.34 -12.39 6.62
C LEU A 85 -3.65 -11.46 5.61
N SER A 86 -2.51 -10.87 5.99
CA SER A 86 -1.74 -9.99 5.12
C SER A 86 -1.28 -10.72 3.87
N MET A 87 -0.87 -11.99 4.01
CA MET A 87 -0.43 -12.82 2.89
C MET A 87 -1.56 -13.14 1.91
N ALA A 88 -2.77 -13.45 2.41
CA ALA A 88 -3.95 -13.63 1.57
C ALA A 88 -4.26 -12.36 0.76
N MET A 89 -4.21 -11.19 1.41
CA MET A 89 -4.40 -9.89 0.76
C MET A 89 -3.31 -9.58 -0.26
N VAL A 90 -2.05 -9.85 0.05
CA VAL A 90 -0.92 -9.64 -0.87
C VAL A 90 -1.06 -10.47 -2.15
N LEU A 91 -1.42 -11.75 -2.03
CA LEU A 91 -1.65 -12.62 -3.19
C LEU A 91 -2.83 -12.12 -4.04
N PHE A 92 -3.92 -11.74 -3.39
CA PHE A 92 -5.10 -11.18 -4.06
C PHE A 92 -4.74 -9.88 -4.79
N VAL A 93 -4.12 -8.92 -4.09
CA VAL A 93 -3.77 -7.60 -4.65
C VAL A 93 -2.81 -7.76 -5.82
N THR A 94 -1.69 -8.46 -5.66
CA THR A 94 -0.68 -8.59 -6.70
C THR A 94 -1.16 -9.42 -7.89
N GLY A 95 -1.92 -10.48 -7.65
CA GLY A 95 -2.48 -11.35 -8.68
C GLY A 95 -3.50 -10.61 -9.55
N ILE A 96 -4.52 -10.02 -8.94
CA ILE A 96 -5.57 -9.29 -9.67
C ILE A 96 -4.98 -8.03 -10.34
N ALA A 97 -4.10 -7.29 -9.63
CA ALA A 97 -3.46 -6.11 -10.22
C ALA A 97 -2.63 -6.47 -11.47
N SER A 98 -1.95 -7.63 -11.49
CA SER A 98 -1.22 -8.09 -12.67
C SER A 98 -2.15 -8.27 -13.88
N LEU A 99 -3.33 -8.85 -13.68
CA LEU A 99 -4.34 -9.03 -14.72
C LEU A 99 -4.92 -7.69 -15.17
N ILE A 100 -5.19 -6.76 -14.23
CA ILE A 100 -5.65 -5.41 -14.54
C ILE A 100 -4.62 -4.65 -15.37
N HIS A 101 -3.33 -4.71 -15.01
CA HIS A 101 -2.27 -4.09 -15.79
C HIS A 101 -2.20 -4.66 -17.20
N LEU A 102 -2.27 -5.98 -17.35
CA LEU A 102 -2.28 -6.65 -18.65
C LEU A 102 -3.47 -6.20 -19.49
N TYR A 103 -4.68 -6.19 -18.93
CA TYR A 103 -5.89 -5.69 -19.60
C TYR A 103 -5.73 -4.22 -20.02
N SER A 104 -5.14 -3.40 -19.16
CA SER A 104 -4.98 -1.98 -19.39
C SER A 104 -4.06 -1.64 -20.57
N ILE A 105 -3.19 -2.55 -21.01
CA ILE A 105 -2.39 -2.36 -22.23
C ILE A 105 -3.30 -2.18 -23.46
N GLY A 106 -4.34 -3.03 -23.57
CA GLY A 106 -5.34 -2.88 -24.63
C GLY A 106 -6.32 -1.74 -24.39
N TYR A 107 -6.76 -1.56 -23.14
CA TYR A 107 -7.74 -0.52 -22.75
C TYR A 107 -7.24 0.91 -23.03
N MET A 108 -5.96 1.18 -22.75
CA MET A 108 -5.35 2.51 -22.90
C MET A 108 -4.66 2.68 -24.26
N HIS A 109 -4.82 1.72 -25.18
CA HIS A 109 -4.17 1.78 -26.48
C HIS A 109 -4.54 3.06 -27.25
N GLY A 110 -3.51 3.78 -27.73
CA GLY A 110 -3.67 5.03 -28.48
C GLY A 110 -3.89 6.27 -27.62
N ASP A 111 -3.94 6.18 -26.27
CA ASP A 111 -4.02 7.35 -25.41
C ASP A 111 -2.66 8.06 -25.31
N SER A 112 -2.64 9.37 -25.53
CA SER A 112 -1.43 10.20 -25.47
C SER A 112 -0.72 10.18 -24.11
N ARG A 113 -1.43 9.79 -23.04
CA ARG A 113 -0.95 9.69 -21.66
C ARG A 113 -0.78 8.25 -21.18
N PHE A 114 -0.73 7.30 -22.12
CA PHE A 114 -0.54 5.88 -21.84
C PHE A 114 0.54 5.59 -20.76
N PRO A 115 1.78 6.10 -20.84
CA PRO A 115 2.80 5.84 -19.81
C PRO A 115 2.42 6.38 -18.43
N ARG A 116 1.72 7.53 -18.36
CA ARG A 116 1.27 8.13 -17.10
C ARG A 116 0.26 7.25 -16.38
N PHE A 117 -0.63 6.59 -17.12
CA PHE A 117 -1.61 5.68 -16.56
C PHE A 117 -0.92 4.52 -15.82
N PHE A 118 0.05 3.86 -16.46
CA PHE A 118 0.81 2.78 -15.84
C PHE A 118 1.69 3.24 -14.68
N THR A 119 2.18 4.47 -14.72
CA THR A 119 2.86 5.09 -13.58
C THR A 119 1.95 5.14 -12.36
N TYR A 120 0.73 5.64 -12.52
CA TYR A 120 -0.24 5.72 -11.41
C TYR A 120 -0.68 4.35 -10.92
N LEU A 121 -0.89 3.39 -11.81
CA LEU A 121 -1.24 2.03 -11.42
C LEU A 121 -0.13 1.35 -10.61
N ASN A 122 1.14 1.48 -11.01
CA ASN A 122 2.26 0.91 -10.25
C ASN A 122 2.40 1.57 -8.86
N LEU A 123 2.23 2.90 -8.77
CA LEU A 123 2.22 3.60 -7.50
C LEU A 123 1.06 3.14 -6.60
N PHE A 124 -0.12 2.91 -7.19
CA PHE A 124 -1.27 2.38 -6.48
C PHE A 124 -0.97 1.02 -5.85
N VAL A 125 -0.42 0.08 -6.65
CA VAL A 125 -0.07 -1.26 -6.14
C VAL A 125 1.01 -1.18 -5.06
N PHE A 126 2.04 -0.35 -5.24
CA PHE A 126 3.05 -0.10 -4.20
C PHE A 126 2.41 0.38 -2.90
N SER A 127 1.57 1.43 -2.97
CA SER A 127 0.91 2.00 -1.80
C SER A 127 -0.01 0.99 -1.10
N MET A 128 -0.74 0.19 -1.88
CA MET A 128 -1.60 -0.86 -1.35
C MET A 128 -0.80 -1.97 -0.64
N LEU A 129 0.38 -2.31 -1.15
CA LEU A 129 1.27 -3.29 -0.52
C LEU A 129 1.91 -2.74 0.76
N VAL A 130 2.27 -1.46 0.79
CA VAL A 130 2.73 -0.79 2.03
C VAL A 130 1.62 -0.79 3.08
N LEU A 131 0.37 -0.52 2.68
CA LEU A 131 -0.79 -0.55 3.57
C LEU A 131 -1.01 -1.93 4.18
N VAL A 132 -0.95 -2.97 3.36
CA VAL A 132 -1.28 -4.35 3.77
C VAL A 132 -0.16 -5.00 4.57
N LEU A 133 1.10 -4.67 4.27
CA LEU A 133 2.27 -5.27 4.88
C LEU A 133 2.85 -4.45 6.05
N GLY A 134 2.43 -3.21 6.23
CA GLY A 134 2.95 -2.37 7.30
C GLY A 134 2.82 -3.02 8.67
N ASP A 135 3.88 -3.00 9.48
CA ASP A 135 3.94 -3.56 10.83
C ASP A 135 3.40 -2.61 11.91
N ASN A 136 3.08 -1.38 11.54
CA ASN A 136 2.61 -0.36 12.46
C ASN A 136 1.55 0.57 11.82
N LEU A 137 0.76 1.23 12.68
CA LEU A 137 -0.33 2.12 12.26
C LEU A 137 0.13 3.30 11.40
N VAL A 138 1.33 3.83 11.61
CA VAL A 138 1.85 4.99 10.86
C VAL A 138 2.19 4.57 9.43
N LEU A 139 2.83 3.41 9.26
CA LEU A 139 3.15 2.89 7.93
C LEU A 139 1.89 2.47 7.17
N THR A 140 0.91 1.87 7.87
CA THR A 140 -0.41 1.57 7.31
C THR A 140 -1.09 2.86 6.84
N PHE A 141 -1.05 3.93 7.64
CA PHE A 141 -1.60 5.23 7.26
C PHE A 141 -0.88 5.85 6.05
N LEU A 142 0.44 5.72 5.96
CA LEU A 142 1.19 6.15 4.77
C LEU A 142 0.71 5.42 3.50
N GLY A 143 0.54 4.11 3.59
CA GLY A 143 -0.01 3.31 2.49
C GLY A 143 -1.44 3.73 2.12
N TRP A 144 -2.29 3.99 3.11
CA TRP A 144 -3.66 4.48 2.94
C TRP A 144 -3.72 5.81 2.19
N GLU A 145 -2.92 6.79 2.62
CA GLU A 145 -2.79 8.08 1.95
C GLU A 145 -2.30 7.95 0.50
N GLY A 146 -1.35 7.05 0.27
CA GLY A 146 -0.84 6.76 -1.07
C GLY A 146 -1.92 6.18 -1.99
N VAL A 147 -2.74 5.25 -1.51
CA VAL A 147 -3.90 4.70 -2.24
C VAL A 147 -4.93 5.80 -2.53
N GLY A 148 -5.23 6.65 -1.54
CA GLY A 148 -6.14 7.79 -1.69
C GLY A 148 -5.67 8.77 -2.78
N ALA A 149 -4.41 9.13 -2.78
CA ALA A 149 -3.81 9.99 -3.80
C ALA A 149 -3.85 9.35 -5.21
N CYS A 150 -3.50 8.06 -5.31
CA CYS A 150 -3.56 7.33 -6.58
C CYS A 150 -4.99 7.22 -7.11
N SER A 151 -5.97 6.99 -6.23
CA SER A 151 -7.40 7.00 -6.59
C SER A 151 -7.80 8.33 -7.20
N TYR A 152 -7.39 9.44 -6.59
CA TYR A 152 -7.62 10.77 -7.15
C TYR A 152 -7.03 10.90 -8.56
N PHE A 153 -5.77 10.51 -8.77
CA PHE A 153 -5.11 10.60 -10.08
C PHE A 153 -5.75 9.72 -11.14
N LEU A 154 -6.25 8.54 -10.77
CA LEU A 154 -6.86 7.59 -11.70
C LEU A 154 -8.32 7.97 -12.02
N ILE A 155 -9.12 8.41 -11.04
CA ILE A 155 -10.49 8.88 -11.25
C ILE A 155 -10.50 10.14 -12.13
N ALA A 156 -9.60 11.09 -11.82
CA ALA A 156 -9.45 12.32 -12.57
C ALA A 156 -8.50 12.18 -13.79
N PHE A 157 -8.24 10.98 -14.29
CA PHE A 157 -7.22 10.76 -15.33
C PHE A 157 -7.48 11.60 -16.59
N TRP A 158 -8.72 11.66 -17.05
CA TRP A 158 -9.18 12.54 -18.13
C TRP A 158 -9.78 13.83 -17.57
N PHE A 159 -8.96 14.59 -16.87
CA PHE A 159 -9.34 15.81 -16.12
C PHE A 159 -9.83 16.97 -16.99
N GLU A 160 -9.67 16.88 -18.31
CA GLU A 160 -10.25 17.87 -19.25
C GLU A 160 -11.78 17.85 -19.24
N LYS A 161 -12.39 16.76 -18.77
CA LYS A 161 -13.83 16.70 -18.53
C LYS A 161 -14.08 17.12 -17.08
N ASP A 162 -14.84 18.21 -16.91
CA ASP A 162 -15.16 18.78 -15.59
C ASP A 162 -15.81 17.75 -14.64
N GLU A 163 -16.60 16.81 -15.19
CA GLU A 163 -17.22 15.73 -14.42
C GLU A 163 -16.18 14.83 -13.78
N ASN A 164 -15.14 14.42 -14.53
CA ASN A 164 -14.07 13.56 -14.03
C ASN A 164 -13.21 14.30 -12.98
N ALA A 165 -12.88 15.55 -13.24
CA ALA A 165 -12.14 16.39 -12.30
C ALA A 165 -12.92 16.59 -11.00
N SER A 166 -14.24 16.82 -11.09
CA SER A 166 -15.14 16.94 -9.93
C SER A 166 -15.25 15.63 -9.16
N ALA A 167 -15.39 14.49 -9.86
CA ALA A 167 -15.45 13.18 -9.25
C ALA A 167 -14.18 12.84 -8.47
N GLY A 168 -13.00 13.11 -9.05
CA GLY A 168 -11.72 12.91 -8.36
C GLY A 168 -11.59 13.78 -7.11
N LYS A 169 -11.94 15.08 -7.20
CA LYS A 169 -11.94 15.98 -6.02
C LYS A 169 -12.88 15.46 -4.93
N LYS A 170 -14.09 15.02 -5.29
CA LYS A 170 -15.05 14.49 -4.34
C LYS A 170 -14.50 13.25 -3.62
N ALA A 171 -13.94 12.29 -4.36
CA ALA A 171 -13.34 11.10 -3.78
C ALA A 171 -12.22 11.45 -2.80
N PHE A 172 -11.30 12.33 -3.19
CA PHE A 172 -10.18 12.74 -2.34
C PHE A 172 -10.63 13.43 -1.05
N ILE A 173 -11.56 14.40 -1.15
CA ILE A 173 -12.06 15.13 0.02
C ILE A 173 -12.82 14.21 0.97
N THR A 174 -13.61 13.29 0.43
CA THR A 174 -14.36 12.33 1.27
C THR A 174 -13.42 11.41 2.06
N ASN A 175 -12.36 10.90 1.43
CA ASN A 175 -11.35 10.09 2.12
C ASN A 175 -10.66 10.88 3.22
N ARG A 176 -10.35 12.17 2.98
CA ARG A 176 -9.66 13.04 3.94
C ARG A 176 -10.42 13.20 5.27
N VAL A 177 -11.75 13.09 5.25
CA VAL A 177 -12.55 13.10 6.49
C VAL A 177 -12.28 11.84 7.31
N GLY A 178 -12.17 10.67 6.68
CA GLY A 178 -11.77 9.43 7.35
C GLY A 178 -10.33 9.47 7.86
N ASP A 179 -9.42 10.04 7.08
CA ASP A 179 -8.00 10.19 7.43
C ASP A 179 -7.79 10.94 8.75
N TRP A 180 -8.64 11.95 9.01
CA TRP A 180 -8.63 12.64 10.30
C TRP A 180 -8.97 11.70 11.46
N GLY A 181 -9.96 10.85 11.31
CA GLY A 181 -10.30 9.83 12.30
C GLY A 181 -9.13 8.87 12.53
N PHE A 182 -8.53 8.37 11.46
CA PHE A 182 -7.38 7.47 11.55
C PHE A 182 -6.19 8.12 12.29
N MET A 183 -5.85 9.38 12.02
CA MET A 183 -4.81 10.10 12.78
C MET A 183 -5.14 10.19 14.27
N VAL A 184 -6.39 10.48 14.63
CA VAL A 184 -6.82 10.51 16.03
C VAL A 184 -6.63 9.14 16.69
N ALA A 185 -6.98 8.07 15.99
CA ALA A 185 -6.78 6.70 16.47
C ALA A 185 -5.30 6.37 16.71
N ILE A 186 -4.40 6.77 15.79
CA ILE A 186 -2.94 6.60 15.96
C ILE A 186 -2.46 7.28 17.24
N PHE A 187 -2.82 8.55 17.44
CA PHE A 187 -2.43 9.29 18.64
C PHE A 187 -2.98 8.67 19.92
N MET A 188 -4.23 8.22 19.90
CA MET A 188 -4.84 7.57 21.06
C MET A 188 -4.20 6.21 21.36
N THR A 189 -3.85 5.44 20.35
CA THR A 189 -3.14 4.16 20.50
C THR A 189 -1.78 4.39 21.12
N PHE A 190 -1.02 5.36 20.62
CA PHE A 190 0.27 5.71 21.22
C PHE A 190 0.14 6.20 22.66
N PHE A 191 -0.85 7.04 22.95
CA PHE A 191 -1.10 7.52 24.31
C PHE A 191 -1.48 6.40 25.28
N ALA A 192 -2.24 5.40 24.80
CA ALA A 192 -2.71 4.29 25.63
C ALA A 192 -1.65 3.21 25.85
N PHE A 193 -0.81 2.92 24.86
CA PHE A 193 0.11 1.78 24.87
C PHE A 193 1.59 2.17 24.83
N GLY A 194 1.92 3.42 24.49
CA GLY A 194 3.31 3.88 24.31
C GLY A 194 3.95 3.41 23.00
N THR A 195 3.21 2.70 22.15
CA THR A 195 3.67 2.17 20.87
C THR A 195 2.55 2.17 19.83
N VAL A 196 2.91 2.10 18.54
CA VAL A 196 1.98 1.98 17.42
C VAL A 196 2.22 0.70 16.60
N THR A 197 3.15 -0.15 17.02
CA THR A 197 3.51 -1.42 16.37
C THR A 197 2.49 -2.50 16.74
N TYR A 198 1.96 -3.18 15.73
CA TYR A 198 0.86 -4.16 15.90
C TYR A 198 1.20 -5.28 16.89
N THR A 199 2.37 -5.86 16.80
CA THR A 199 2.81 -6.98 17.64
C THR A 199 3.04 -6.56 19.11
N GLU A 200 3.24 -5.26 19.36
CA GLU A 200 3.42 -4.73 20.71
C GLU A 200 2.10 -4.35 21.37
N PHE A 201 1.21 -3.61 20.68
CA PHE A 201 -0.01 -3.12 21.32
C PHE A 201 -1.20 -4.10 21.27
N LEU A 202 -1.31 -4.95 20.26
CA LEU A 202 -2.43 -5.90 20.16
C LEU A 202 -2.52 -6.86 21.36
N PRO A 203 -1.43 -7.46 21.84
CA PRO A 203 -1.47 -8.31 23.03
C PRO A 203 -1.87 -7.57 24.31
N LEU A 204 -1.64 -6.26 24.38
CA LEU A 204 -2.01 -5.41 25.51
C LEU A 204 -3.47 -4.91 25.47
N SER A 205 -4.11 -5.02 24.30
CA SER A 205 -5.46 -4.50 24.06
C SER A 205 -6.54 -5.05 25.00
N PRO A 206 -6.51 -6.32 25.48
CA PRO A 206 -7.50 -6.81 26.44
C PRO A 206 -7.49 -6.09 27.81
N GLY A 207 -6.38 -5.42 28.15
CA GLY A 207 -6.26 -4.63 29.37
C GLY A 207 -6.77 -3.19 29.27
N LEU A 208 -7.18 -2.76 28.07
CA LEU A 208 -7.66 -1.40 27.85
C LEU A 208 -9.12 -1.24 28.32
N ALA A 209 -9.46 -0.06 28.85
CA ALA A 209 -10.84 0.25 29.18
C ALA A 209 -11.73 0.17 27.92
N GLU A 210 -12.88 -0.50 28.01
CA GLU A 210 -13.80 -0.76 26.91
C GLU A 210 -14.18 0.51 26.13
N THR A 211 -14.40 1.62 26.83
CA THR A 211 -14.73 2.92 26.22
C THR A 211 -13.59 3.45 25.34
N THR A 212 -12.34 3.31 25.79
CA THR A 212 -11.16 3.75 25.03
C THR A 212 -10.91 2.84 23.84
N ALA A 213 -11.03 1.52 24.03
CA ALA A 213 -10.90 0.55 22.94
C ALA A 213 -11.96 0.80 21.86
N THR A 214 -13.23 0.99 22.25
CA THR A 214 -14.34 1.31 21.34
C THR A 214 -14.09 2.60 20.58
N PHE A 215 -13.61 3.65 21.25
CA PHE A 215 -13.33 4.93 20.60
C PHE A 215 -12.20 4.79 19.57
N ILE A 216 -11.09 4.13 19.89
CA ILE A 216 -10.00 3.87 18.95
C ILE A 216 -10.52 3.09 17.74
N ALA A 217 -11.28 2.01 17.97
CA ALA A 217 -11.83 1.17 16.91
C ALA A 217 -12.83 1.89 15.98
N LEU A 218 -13.57 2.86 16.52
CA LEU A 218 -14.50 3.67 15.72
C LEU A 218 -13.80 4.76 14.89
N MET A 219 -12.59 5.16 15.31
CA MET A 219 -11.79 6.16 14.59
C MET A 219 -10.90 5.54 13.51
N LEU A 220 -10.53 4.25 13.65
CA LEU A 220 -9.86 3.46 12.60
C LEU A 220 -10.81 3.07 11.49
#